data_12fae6136e4253c50eeea97dd562999c
#
_entry.id   12fae6136e4253c50eeea97dd562999c
#
_cell.length_a   1.000
_cell.length_b   1.000
_cell.length_c   1.000
_cell.angle_alpha   90.00
_cell.angle_beta   90.00
_cell.angle_gamma   90.00
#
_symmetry.space_group_name_H-M   'P 1'
#
loop_
_entity.id
_entity.type
_entity.pdbx_description
1 polymer ?
#
loop_
_entity_poly.entity_id
_entity_poly.type
_entity_poly.pdbx_seq_one_letter_code
_entity_poly.pdbx_strand_id
1 'polypeptide(L)'
;MGLRKADEKDITLIQKLAQSSWRSAYPSIIPVEQIEYMLKSMYSDDEICNHMKNSDFHYFIIENNKQEPVGFIGFEHYFEADTTKLHRIYLTQDAIGHGFGKEAINLVKDHTLSTLNKRIVLNVNKYNPALKVYQSQGFHIIDEIVLDIGNGYVMDDYIMEYIF
;
A
#
# COMPACT_ATOMS: atom_id res chain seq x y z
N MET A 1 -2.18 17.93 -7.38
CA MET A 1 -1.71 16.65 -6.90
C MET A 1 -0.92 15.94 -8.00
N GLY A 2 0.14 15.25 -7.64
CA GLY A 2 0.97 14.49 -8.58
C GLY A 2 1.18 13.05 -8.09
N LEU A 3 1.36 12.14 -9.06
CA LEU A 3 1.74 10.75 -8.82
C LEU A 3 3.01 10.49 -9.64
N ARG A 4 4.14 10.51 -8.96
CA ARG A 4 5.46 10.42 -9.58
C ARG A 4 6.01 9.01 -9.41
N LYS A 5 6.45 8.37 -10.51
CA LYS A 5 7.12 7.07 -10.43
C LYS A 5 8.38 7.19 -9.57
N ALA A 6 8.51 6.29 -8.60
CA ALA A 6 9.68 6.23 -7.73
C ALA A 6 10.80 5.40 -8.37
N ASP A 7 12.03 5.73 -8.00
CA ASP A 7 13.23 4.98 -8.35
C ASP A 7 14.10 4.70 -7.10
N GLU A 8 15.27 4.11 -7.28
CA GLU A 8 16.16 3.73 -6.18
C GLU A 8 16.57 4.92 -5.29
N LYS A 9 16.55 6.14 -5.80
CA LYS A 9 16.85 7.35 -5.02
C LYS A 9 15.75 7.68 -4.02
N ASP A 10 14.54 7.12 -4.20
CA ASP A 10 13.39 7.36 -3.35
C ASP A 10 13.26 6.35 -2.20
N ILE A 11 14.15 5.37 -2.08
CA ILE A 11 14.05 4.33 -1.02
C ILE A 11 13.96 4.96 0.37
N THR A 12 14.85 5.88 0.70
CA THR A 12 14.84 6.58 1.99
C THR A 12 13.55 7.37 2.20
N LEU A 13 13.03 8.00 1.15
CA LEU A 13 11.77 8.73 1.21
C LEU A 13 10.59 7.79 1.49
N ILE A 14 10.52 6.66 0.81
CA ILE A 14 9.48 5.63 1.05
C ILE A 14 9.53 5.15 2.49
N GLN A 15 10.72 4.87 3.03
CA GLN A 15 10.90 4.46 4.41
C GLN A 15 10.39 5.51 5.40
N LYS A 16 10.72 6.79 5.17
CA LYS A 16 10.26 7.91 6.01
C LYS A 16 8.75 8.08 5.97
N LEU A 17 8.15 7.99 4.78
CA LEU A 17 6.70 8.08 4.61
C LEU A 17 5.99 6.89 5.28
N ALA A 18 6.53 5.68 5.17
CA ALA A 18 6.00 4.51 5.86
C ALA A 18 6.06 4.68 7.38
N GLN A 19 7.20 5.11 7.92
CA GLN A 19 7.35 5.36 9.36
C GLN A 19 6.35 6.39 9.87
N SER A 20 6.22 7.52 9.18
CA SER A 20 5.30 8.59 9.56
C SER A 20 3.85 8.12 9.55
N SER A 21 3.42 7.45 8.48
CA SER A 21 2.04 6.99 8.35
C SER A 21 1.69 5.86 9.32
N TRP A 22 2.56 4.88 9.49
CA TRP A 22 2.31 3.73 10.38
C TRP A 22 2.30 4.15 11.86
N ARG A 23 3.24 4.99 12.28
CA ARG A 23 3.32 5.47 13.66
C ARG A 23 2.17 6.37 14.05
N SER A 24 1.49 6.99 13.09
CA SER A 24 0.28 7.77 13.35
C SER A 24 -1.00 6.94 13.26
N ALA A 25 -1.09 5.99 12.33
CA ALA A 25 -2.32 5.25 12.03
C ALA A 25 -2.51 3.99 12.88
N TYR A 26 -1.45 3.26 13.21
CA TYR A 26 -1.55 1.91 13.78
C TYR A 26 -1.46 1.76 15.31
N PRO A 27 -1.04 2.75 16.14
CA PRO A 27 -0.92 2.53 17.59
C PRO A 27 -2.22 2.12 18.30
N SER A 28 -3.37 2.48 17.75
CA SER A 28 -4.69 2.08 18.25
C SER A 28 -5.15 0.70 17.75
N ILE A 29 -4.41 0.08 16.81
CA ILE A 29 -4.78 -1.16 16.11
C ILE A 29 -3.87 -2.31 16.54
N ILE A 30 -2.56 -2.08 16.55
CA ILE A 30 -1.53 -3.08 16.90
C ILE A 30 -0.51 -2.49 17.88
N PRO A 31 0.20 -3.34 18.66
CA PRO A 31 1.24 -2.87 19.57
C PRO A 31 2.36 -2.10 18.88
N VAL A 32 2.94 -1.12 19.57
CA VAL A 32 4.04 -0.31 19.05
C VAL A 32 5.24 -1.16 18.65
N GLU A 33 5.56 -2.19 19.43
CA GLU A 33 6.66 -3.13 19.14
C GLU A 33 6.41 -3.88 17.82
N GLN A 34 5.17 -4.24 17.53
CA GLN A 34 4.79 -4.87 16.27
C GLN A 34 4.94 -3.90 15.09
N ILE A 35 4.54 -2.63 15.26
CA ILE A 35 4.74 -1.58 14.25
C ILE A 35 6.22 -1.47 13.89
N GLU A 36 7.09 -1.33 14.89
CA GLU A 36 8.53 -1.18 14.67
C GLU A 36 9.16 -2.44 14.02
N TYR A 37 8.72 -3.62 14.42
CA TYR A 37 9.13 -4.88 13.79
C TYR A 37 8.75 -4.92 12.31
N MET A 38 7.50 -4.58 11.97
CA MET A 38 7.01 -4.59 10.60
C MET A 38 7.70 -3.53 9.74
N LEU A 39 7.91 -2.33 10.25
CA LEU A 39 8.64 -1.28 9.55
C LEU A 39 10.07 -1.71 9.21
N LYS A 40 10.74 -2.37 10.14
CA LYS A 40 12.10 -2.86 9.94
C LYS A 40 12.19 -3.99 8.91
N SER A 41 11.23 -4.93 8.92
CA SER A 41 11.24 -6.10 8.04
C SER A 41 10.68 -5.80 6.65
N MET A 42 9.57 -5.06 6.56
CA MET A 42 8.87 -4.80 5.31
C MET A 42 9.48 -3.65 4.49
N TYR A 43 10.18 -2.74 5.14
CA TYR A 43 10.73 -1.52 4.53
C TYR A 43 12.25 -1.43 4.66
N SER A 44 12.94 -2.56 4.76
CA SER A 44 14.42 -2.59 4.69
C SER A 44 14.88 -2.13 3.30
N ASP A 45 16.12 -1.65 3.21
CA ASP A 45 16.74 -1.27 1.94
C ASP A 45 16.68 -2.44 0.94
N ASP A 46 17.03 -3.65 1.39
CA ASP A 46 17.03 -4.85 0.55
C ASP A 46 15.63 -5.19 0.04
N GLU A 47 14.61 -5.09 0.88
CA GLU A 47 13.23 -5.40 0.52
C GLU A 47 12.73 -4.46 -0.58
N ILE A 48 12.87 -3.15 -0.38
CA ILE A 48 12.42 -2.16 -1.37
C ILE A 48 13.26 -2.24 -2.65
N CYS A 49 14.59 -2.42 -2.52
CA CYS A 49 15.46 -2.57 -3.66
C CYS A 49 15.10 -3.80 -4.51
N ASN A 50 14.78 -4.93 -3.87
CA ASN A 50 14.33 -6.13 -4.57
C ASN A 50 13.00 -5.91 -5.32
N HIS A 51 12.06 -5.17 -4.71
CA HIS A 51 10.83 -4.78 -5.41
C HIS A 51 11.13 -3.93 -6.64
N MET A 52 12.03 -2.96 -6.55
CA MET A 52 12.38 -2.09 -7.66
C MET A 52 13.11 -2.80 -8.81
N LYS A 53 13.76 -3.94 -8.54
CA LYS A 53 14.37 -4.80 -9.56
C LYS A 53 13.35 -5.67 -10.29
N ASN A 54 12.16 -5.86 -9.74
CA ASN A 54 11.08 -6.60 -10.36
C ASN A 54 10.31 -5.66 -11.31
N SER A 55 10.33 -5.96 -12.61
CA SER A 55 9.67 -5.14 -13.64
C SER A 55 8.15 -5.04 -13.49
N ASP A 56 7.53 -5.99 -12.79
CA ASP A 56 6.10 -6.00 -12.52
C ASP A 56 5.71 -5.24 -11.25
N PHE A 57 6.68 -4.88 -10.42
CA PHE A 57 6.46 -4.12 -9.19
C PHE A 57 6.68 -2.62 -9.40
N HIS A 58 5.72 -1.80 -8.99
CA HIS A 58 5.74 -0.36 -9.21
C HIS A 58 5.54 0.40 -7.91
N TYR A 59 6.40 1.38 -7.66
CA TYR A 59 6.24 2.37 -6.59
C TYR A 59 5.98 3.75 -7.20
N PHE A 60 5.04 4.48 -6.62
CA PHE A 60 4.77 5.89 -6.93
C PHE A 60 4.76 6.71 -5.65
N ILE A 61 5.33 7.90 -5.72
CA ILE A 61 5.25 8.91 -4.67
C ILE A 61 4.01 9.76 -4.95
N ILE A 62 3.22 9.97 -3.91
CA ILE A 62 2.05 10.85 -3.94
C ILE A 62 2.50 12.22 -3.47
N GLU A 63 2.29 13.23 -4.29
CA GLU A 63 2.66 14.62 -4.02
C GLU A 63 1.43 15.52 -3.96
N ASN A 64 1.44 16.49 -3.05
CA ASN A 64 0.40 17.51 -2.96
C ASN A 64 0.57 18.58 -4.06
N ASN A 65 -0.28 19.61 -4.05
CA ASN A 65 -0.22 20.70 -5.04
C ASN A 65 1.05 21.56 -4.96
N LYS A 66 1.81 21.45 -3.87
CA LYS A 66 3.11 22.12 -3.69
C LYS A 66 4.29 21.20 -4.07
N GLN A 67 4.01 20.03 -4.64
CA GLN A 67 5.01 19.00 -4.96
C GLN A 67 5.74 18.43 -3.72
N GLU A 68 5.09 18.49 -2.57
CA GLU A 68 5.60 17.89 -1.34
C GLU A 68 5.14 16.43 -1.25
N PRO A 69 6.04 15.48 -0.93
CA PRO A 69 5.67 14.07 -0.75
C PRO A 69 4.74 13.90 0.45
N VAL A 70 3.57 13.31 0.23
CA VAL A 70 2.56 13.09 1.28
C VAL A 70 2.15 11.63 1.40
N GLY A 71 2.70 10.76 0.59
CA GLY A 71 2.42 9.33 0.63
C GLY A 71 3.10 8.57 -0.47
N PHE A 72 2.82 7.28 -0.52
CA PHE A 72 3.32 6.41 -1.59
C PHE A 72 2.36 5.25 -1.82
N ILE A 73 2.50 4.61 -2.98
CA ILE A 73 1.77 3.42 -3.35
C ILE A 73 2.73 2.40 -3.97
N GLY A 74 2.52 1.12 -3.64
CA GLY A 74 3.27 0.00 -4.21
C GLY A 74 2.32 -1.11 -4.66
N PHE A 75 2.44 -1.54 -5.90
CA PHE A 75 1.62 -2.61 -6.47
C PHE A 75 2.42 -3.47 -7.44
N GLU A 76 1.95 -4.67 -7.68
CA GLU A 76 2.61 -5.69 -8.50
C GLU A 76 1.63 -6.31 -9.47
N HIS A 77 1.95 -6.23 -10.78
CA HIS A 77 1.22 -6.95 -11.80
C HIS A 77 1.61 -8.42 -11.82
N TYR A 78 0.69 -9.26 -12.24
CA TYR A 78 0.91 -10.71 -12.35
C TYR A 78 1.38 -11.36 -11.04
N PHE A 79 0.94 -10.81 -9.90
CA PHE A 79 1.20 -11.38 -8.57
C PHE A 79 0.74 -12.86 -8.49
N GLU A 80 -0.39 -13.14 -9.10
CA GLU A 80 -0.87 -14.46 -9.46
C GLU A 80 -1.62 -14.35 -10.81
N ALA A 81 -2.17 -15.44 -11.33
CA ALA A 81 -2.82 -15.44 -12.64
C ALA A 81 -3.86 -14.31 -12.76
N ASP A 82 -3.73 -13.48 -13.78
CA ASP A 82 -4.64 -12.38 -14.11
C ASP A 82 -4.89 -11.37 -12.97
N THR A 83 -3.92 -11.21 -12.05
CA THR A 83 -4.12 -10.45 -10.81
C THR A 83 -3.02 -9.43 -10.57
N THR A 84 -3.41 -8.17 -10.36
CA THR A 84 -2.57 -7.13 -9.76
C THR A 84 -2.77 -7.13 -8.24
N LYS A 85 -1.69 -7.11 -7.47
CA LYS A 85 -1.75 -6.91 -6.02
C LYS A 85 -1.39 -5.50 -5.65
N LEU A 86 -2.31 -4.81 -4.97
CA LEU A 86 -2.00 -3.56 -4.28
C LEU A 86 -1.39 -3.91 -2.92
N HIS A 87 -0.05 -3.81 -2.82
CA HIS A 87 0.68 -4.17 -1.61
C HIS A 87 0.64 -3.07 -0.55
N ARG A 88 0.77 -1.80 -0.98
CA ARG A 88 1.03 -0.67 -0.09
C ARG A 88 0.37 0.58 -0.62
N ILE A 89 -0.38 1.26 0.24
CA ILE A 89 -0.85 2.63 0.03
C ILE A 89 -0.92 3.30 1.39
N TYR A 90 -0.08 4.31 1.59
CA TYR A 90 0.02 5.02 2.85
C TYR A 90 0.12 6.51 2.60
N LEU A 91 -0.56 7.28 3.45
CA LEU A 91 -0.58 8.74 3.45
C LEU A 91 -0.11 9.25 4.80
N THR A 92 0.57 10.39 4.81
CA THR A 92 0.78 11.14 6.04
C THR A 92 -0.55 11.57 6.63
N GLN A 93 -0.61 11.77 7.94
CA GLN A 93 -1.88 12.10 8.60
C GLN A 93 -2.54 13.34 8.04
N ASP A 94 -1.75 14.36 7.72
CA ASP A 94 -2.26 15.63 7.17
C ASP A 94 -2.83 15.48 5.75
N ALA A 95 -2.47 14.42 5.04
CA ALA A 95 -2.95 14.15 3.69
C ALA A 95 -4.25 13.34 3.65
N ILE A 96 -4.63 12.71 4.77
CA ILE A 96 -5.86 11.90 4.86
C ILE A 96 -7.10 12.80 4.69
N GLY A 97 -8.06 12.34 3.92
CA GLY A 97 -9.33 13.06 3.70
C GLY A 97 -9.31 14.08 2.57
N HIS A 98 -8.21 14.21 1.83
CA HIS A 98 -8.06 15.15 0.71
C HIS A 98 -8.17 14.52 -0.68
N GLY A 99 -8.59 13.25 -0.76
CA GLY A 99 -8.80 12.54 -2.03
C GLY A 99 -7.57 11.86 -2.61
N PHE A 100 -6.41 11.97 -2.00
CA PHE A 100 -5.16 11.36 -2.48
C PHE A 100 -5.24 9.83 -2.60
N GLY A 101 -5.88 9.18 -1.63
CA GLY A 101 -6.07 7.72 -1.64
C GLY A 101 -6.91 7.25 -2.83
N LYS A 102 -7.99 7.96 -3.14
CA LYS A 102 -8.83 7.68 -4.29
C LYS A 102 -8.07 7.80 -5.60
N GLU A 103 -7.29 8.86 -5.76
CA GLU A 103 -6.50 9.07 -6.98
C GLU A 103 -5.39 8.04 -7.13
N ALA A 104 -4.75 7.64 -6.02
CA ALA A 104 -3.77 6.56 -6.03
C ALA A 104 -4.39 5.22 -6.43
N ILE A 105 -5.60 4.90 -5.94
CA ILE A 105 -6.33 3.70 -6.35
C ILE A 105 -6.69 3.76 -7.83
N ASN A 106 -7.11 4.90 -8.35
CA ASN A 106 -7.39 5.08 -9.77
C ASN A 106 -6.13 4.85 -10.63
N LEU A 107 -4.96 5.30 -10.18
CA LEU A 107 -3.69 5.01 -10.83
C LEU A 107 -3.47 3.49 -10.99
N VAL A 108 -3.69 2.71 -9.92
CA VAL A 108 -3.54 1.25 -9.98
C VAL A 108 -4.53 0.63 -10.95
N LYS A 109 -5.78 1.11 -10.96
CA LYS A 109 -6.79 0.63 -11.91
C LYS A 109 -6.38 0.89 -13.35
N ASP A 110 -5.92 2.10 -13.66
CA ASP A 110 -5.48 2.48 -15.00
C ASP A 110 -4.25 1.65 -15.43
N HIS A 111 -3.29 1.45 -14.54
CA HIS A 111 -2.14 0.60 -14.80
C HIS A 111 -2.55 -0.86 -15.03
N THR A 112 -3.47 -1.39 -14.25
CA THR A 112 -3.96 -2.76 -14.38
C THR A 112 -4.67 -2.97 -15.73
N LEU A 113 -5.48 -1.98 -16.16
CA LEU A 113 -6.16 -2.02 -17.47
C LEU A 113 -5.18 -2.06 -18.66
N SER A 114 -3.95 -1.55 -18.48
CA SER A 114 -2.91 -1.62 -19.52
C SER A 114 -2.20 -2.98 -19.59
N THR A 115 -2.57 -3.92 -18.72
CA THR A 115 -2.05 -5.28 -18.66
C THR A 115 -3.12 -6.30 -19.03
N LEU A 116 -2.80 -7.60 -18.93
CA LEU A 116 -3.76 -8.67 -19.08
C LEU A 116 -4.45 -9.05 -17.76
N ASN A 117 -4.12 -8.36 -16.66
CA ASN A 117 -4.76 -8.62 -15.37
C ASN A 117 -6.22 -8.16 -15.38
N LYS A 118 -7.08 -8.93 -14.74
CA LYS A 118 -8.55 -8.74 -14.75
C LYS A 118 -9.09 -8.30 -13.40
N ARG A 119 -8.25 -8.31 -12.36
CA ARG A 119 -8.65 -7.95 -11.00
C ARG A 119 -7.50 -7.31 -10.24
N ILE A 120 -7.86 -6.61 -9.18
CA ILE A 120 -6.92 -6.09 -8.18
C ILE A 120 -7.30 -6.72 -6.84
N VAL A 121 -6.31 -7.26 -6.11
CA VAL A 121 -6.49 -7.75 -4.75
C VAL A 121 -5.64 -6.95 -3.78
N LEU A 122 -6.09 -6.86 -2.54
CA LEU A 122 -5.34 -6.24 -1.44
C LEU A 122 -5.66 -6.93 -0.11
N ASN A 123 -4.75 -6.78 0.84
CA ASN A 123 -4.99 -7.11 2.23
C ASN A 123 -5.15 -5.82 3.03
N VAL A 124 -6.09 -5.78 3.95
CA VAL A 124 -6.31 -4.65 4.85
C VAL A 124 -6.63 -5.14 6.25
N ASN A 125 -5.98 -4.58 7.27
CA ASN A 125 -6.31 -4.90 8.65
C ASN A 125 -7.80 -4.59 8.92
N LYS A 126 -8.49 -5.49 9.61
CA LYS A 126 -9.93 -5.40 9.88
C LYS A 126 -10.35 -4.11 10.59
N TYR A 127 -9.45 -3.50 11.34
CA TYR A 127 -9.70 -2.26 12.08
C TYR A 127 -9.14 -1.01 11.40
N ASN A 128 -8.56 -1.15 10.21
CA ASN A 128 -8.02 -0.02 9.46
C ASN A 128 -9.17 0.80 8.83
N PRO A 129 -9.27 2.12 9.10
CA PRO A 129 -10.29 2.98 8.49
C PRO A 129 -10.27 3.01 6.96
N ALA A 130 -9.14 2.68 6.33
CA ALA A 130 -9.01 2.60 4.87
C ALA A 130 -9.95 1.55 4.24
N LEU A 131 -10.45 0.58 5.00
CA LEU A 131 -11.46 -0.38 4.55
C LEU A 131 -12.63 0.31 3.86
N LYS A 132 -13.15 1.39 4.46
CA LYS A 132 -14.29 2.16 3.90
C LYS A 132 -13.92 2.85 2.60
N VAL A 133 -12.69 3.33 2.46
CA VAL A 133 -12.21 3.94 1.23
C VAL A 133 -12.17 2.91 0.10
N TYR A 134 -11.63 1.73 0.36
CA TYR A 134 -11.61 0.64 -0.62
C TYR A 134 -13.03 0.23 -1.04
N GLN A 135 -13.94 0.09 -0.09
CA GLN A 135 -15.35 -0.22 -0.38
C GLN A 135 -15.99 0.86 -1.27
N SER A 136 -15.74 2.14 -0.99
CA SER A 136 -16.24 3.25 -1.79
C SER A 136 -15.69 3.27 -3.22
N GLN A 137 -14.52 2.65 -3.44
CA GLN A 137 -13.87 2.53 -4.75
C GLN A 137 -14.23 1.23 -5.49
N GLY A 138 -15.18 0.47 -4.99
CA GLY A 138 -15.70 -0.73 -5.63
C GLY A 138 -15.03 -2.03 -5.22
N PHE A 139 -14.15 -2.01 -4.23
CA PHE A 139 -13.59 -3.24 -3.65
C PHE A 139 -14.59 -3.89 -2.70
N HIS A 140 -14.60 -5.21 -2.65
CA HIS A 140 -15.41 -5.98 -1.70
C HIS A 140 -14.58 -7.07 -1.04
N ILE A 141 -14.98 -7.43 0.16
CA ILE A 141 -14.33 -8.47 0.96
C ILE A 141 -14.64 -9.82 0.33
N ILE A 142 -13.60 -10.60 0.04
CA ILE A 142 -13.72 -11.96 -0.49
C ILE A 142 -13.26 -13.02 0.49
N ASP A 143 -12.42 -12.67 1.48
CA ASP A 143 -11.89 -13.61 2.46
C ASP A 143 -11.37 -12.89 3.70
N GLU A 144 -11.06 -13.67 4.72
CA GLU A 144 -10.38 -13.24 5.94
C GLU A 144 -9.13 -14.10 6.14
N ILE A 145 -8.06 -13.50 6.61
CA ILE A 145 -6.81 -14.21 6.86
C ILE A 145 -6.10 -13.67 8.10
N VAL A 146 -5.58 -14.58 8.91
CA VAL A 146 -4.65 -14.25 9.99
C VAL A 146 -3.25 -14.62 9.51
N LEU A 147 -2.44 -13.62 9.22
CA LEU A 147 -1.08 -13.78 8.72
C LEU A 147 -0.09 -13.85 9.87
N ASP A 148 0.69 -14.93 9.94
CA ASP A 148 1.89 -14.98 10.77
C ASP A 148 2.99 -14.18 10.05
N ILE A 149 3.42 -13.08 10.67
CA ILE A 149 4.44 -12.19 10.13
C ILE A 149 5.81 -12.37 10.79
N GLY A 150 5.96 -13.42 11.60
CA GLY A 150 7.18 -13.73 12.34
C GLY A 150 7.24 -13.10 13.73
N ASN A 151 8.22 -13.51 14.52
CA ASN A 151 8.46 -13.01 15.88
C ASN A 151 7.25 -13.10 16.82
N GLY A 152 6.32 -14.04 16.56
CA GLY A 152 5.10 -14.21 17.33
C GLY A 152 3.99 -13.20 17.02
N TYR A 153 4.18 -12.35 16.04
CA TYR A 153 3.19 -11.36 15.62
C TYR A 153 2.28 -11.88 14.51
N VAL A 154 1.04 -11.39 14.49
CA VAL A 154 0.06 -11.70 13.45
C VAL A 154 -0.62 -10.43 12.95
N MET A 155 -1.07 -10.46 11.70
CA MET A 155 -1.99 -9.48 11.12
C MET A 155 -3.31 -10.16 10.80
N ASP A 156 -4.41 -9.61 11.36
CA ASP A 156 -5.77 -10.07 11.14
C ASP A 156 -6.41 -9.20 10.07
N ASP A 157 -6.42 -9.72 8.83
CA ASP A 157 -6.76 -8.95 7.63
C ASP A 157 -8.02 -9.45 6.95
N TYR A 158 -8.69 -8.55 6.24
CA TYR A 158 -9.56 -8.89 5.11
C TYR A 158 -8.74 -8.95 3.83
N ILE A 159 -9.12 -9.87 2.95
CA ILE A 159 -8.72 -9.85 1.54
C ILE A 159 -9.85 -9.21 0.76
N MET A 160 -9.53 -8.18 0.00
CA MET A 160 -10.49 -7.45 -0.83
C MET A 160 -10.14 -7.56 -2.30
N GLU A 161 -11.16 -7.48 -3.14
CA GLU A 161 -11.05 -7.63 -4.59
C GLU A 161 -11.83 -6.54 -5.32
N TYR A 162 -11.25 -6.08 -6.42
CA TYR A 162 -11.91 -5.27 -7.45
C TYR A 162 -11.81 -6.01 -8.78
N ILE A 163 -12.93 -6.25 -9.44
CA ILE A 163 -13.01 -6.90 -10.75
C ILE A 163 -13.40 -5.87 -11.80
N PHE A 164 -12.67 -5.85 -12.91
CA PHE A 164 -12.96 -4.98 -14.05
C PHE A 164 -14.13 -5.49 -14.88
#